data_5b209158760418c316897dcc42e451cf
#
_entry.id   5b209158760418c316897dcc42e451cf
#
_cell.length_a   1.000
_cell.length_b   1.000
_cell.length_c   1.000
_cell.angle_alpha   90.00
_cell.angle_beta   90.00
_cell.angle_gamma   90.00
#
_symmetry.space_group_name_H-M   'P 1'
#
loop_
_entity.id
_entity.type
_entity.pdbx_description
1 polymer ?
#
loop_
_entity_poly.entity_id
_entity_poly.type
_entity_poly.pdbx_seq_one_letter_code
_entity_poly.pdbx_strand_id
1 'polypeptide(L)'
;MNSEWSLDELYKGFDDPKFAADLAKYDEMIAKINEFAAKISDMQPLDALKTYIAGSESSMQLLTDMYSYAMLRSSVNTKDTEAASISGRLMAKMSATTKAETIIKKFISEIPNLDELIESDPVLKEYEFLLKNIRADQKHTMSDECEEVAALYNISGASAWSDLHSYLTSSVTADFRGEKLTLSSVRNLAYSADPAVRKEAYEAELACYEKIRDSVAFSLNSIKLEVINNARLRGFESPLAQTLYNSRMTRKTLDALMAAMDEHLDIFRRYLRLKGEVLGHKNGIPWYDMFAPMGTNTKKYTVEEAKAYLLKIFRGFDNDLANMVERAFDEAWIDFYPREGKVGGAFCANLDGHNQRRVLTNFDGSFSDIVTLAHELGHAFHNLNIAGHRPLNNDYSMPVAETASTFNENVIMNAAIEAAETDEEKLFLIESQLQDAAQIMCDIYSRYLFETSVFENRENDFMPADRLCELMLDAQRRAYGNGLDPETLHPYMWLCKGHYYSTLSFYNFPYAFGGLFARGLYEKYMQEGAAFVPVYRKLLYATPVCTVEDTAKVAGIDLTNKKFWENSMLSYRHNVDEFERLSKKLNK
;
A
#
# COMPACT_ATOMS: atom_id res chain seq x y z
N MET A 1 14.56 18.66 -19.99
CA MET A 1 13.55 17.65 -19.54
C MET A 1 12.41 18.41 -18.90
N ASN A 2 11.14 17.97 -19.07
CA ASN A 2 10.02 18.62 -18.39
C ASN A 2 10.09 18.32 -16.90
N SER A 3 9.88 19.35 -16.07
CA SER A 3 9.85 19.20 -14.60
C SER A 3 8.48 18.80 -14.05
N GLU A 4 7.45 18.92 -14.87
CA GLU A 4 6.05 18.64 -14.57
C GLU A 4 5.47 17.68 -15.62
N TRP A 5 4.49 16.89 -15.21
CA TRP A 5 3.77 16.01 -16.12
C TRP A 5 2.84 16.76 -17.07
N SER A 6 2.48 16.14 -18.21
CA SER A 6 1.39 16.60 -19.07
C SER A 6 0.12 15.79 -18.81
N LEU A 7 -1.04 16.43 -18.86
CA LEU A 7 -2.36 15.79 -18.81
C LEU A 7 -3.13 15.97 -20.12
N ASP A 8 -2.48 16.46 -21.17
CA ASP A 8 -3.10 16.81 -22.45
C ASP A 8 -3.70 15.61 -23.19
N GLU A 9 -3.21 14.39 -22.90
CA GLU A 9 -3.78 13.15 -23.42
C GLU A 9 -5.18 12.87 -22.87
N LEU A 10 -5.46 13.32 -21.66
CA LEU A 10 -6.78 13.24 -21.05
C LEU A 10 -7.65 14.39 -21.55
N TYR A 11 -7.34 15.59 -21.08
CA TYR A 11 -8.07 16.82 -21.41
C TYR A 11 -7.14 18.04 -21.31
N LYS A 12 -7.45 19.08 -22.10
CA LYS A 12 -6.70 20.35 -22.09
C LYS A 12 -7.17 21.34 -21.01
N GLY A 13 -8.31 21.07 -20.39
CA GLY A 13 -8.94 21.90 -19.36
C GLY A 13 -10.31 21.31 -18.99
N PHE A 14 -10.96 21.81 -17.95
CA PHE A 14 -12.36 21.44 -17.68
C PHE A 14 -13.34 22.11 -18.65
N ASP A 15 -12.89 23.12 -19.36
CA ASP A 15 -13.58 23.78 -20.49
C ASP A 15 -13.33 23.10 -21.84
N ASP A 16 -12.53 22.02 -21.89
CA ASP A 16 -12.35 21.20 -23.07
C ASP A 16 -13.71 20.64 -23.54
N PRO A 17 -14.11 20.87 -24.81
CA PRO A 17 -15.34 20.29 -25.35
C PRO A 17 -15.41 18.77 -25.21
N LYS A 18 -14.26 18.07 -25.22
CA LYS A 18 -14.18 16.63 -24.98
C LYS A 18 -14.64 16.29 -23.58
N PHE A 19 -14.22 17.04 -22.54
CA PHE A 19 -14.63 16.80 -21.15
C PHE A 19 -16.14 16.91 -20.99
N ALA A 20 -16.75 17.96 -21.56
CA ALA A 20 -18.20 18.15 -21.51
C ALA A 20 -18.96 17.03 -22.26
N ALA A 21 -18.44 16.59 -23.41
CA ALA A 21 -19.03 15.49 -24.17
C ALA A 21 -18.93 14.15 -23.42
N ASP A 22 -17.79 13.86 -22.80
CA ASP A 22 -17.57 12.63 -22.03
C ASP A 22 -18.45 12.61 -20.78
N LEU A 23 -18.61 13.75 -20.10
CA LEU A 23 -19.52 13.88 -18.96
C LEU A 23 -20.99 13.63 -19.35
N ALA A 24 -21.45 14.19 -20.48
CA ALA A 24 -22.80 13.94 -20.99
C ALA A 24 -22.99 12.47 -21.37
N LYS A 25 -22.00 11.87 -22.02
CA LYS A 25 -22.00 10.43 -22.37
C LYS A 25 -22.05 9.55 -21.11
N TYR A 26 -21.33 9.94 -20.06
CA TYR A 26 -21.36 9.20 -18.78
C TYR A 26 -22.75 9.28 -18.13
N ASP A 27 -23.45 10.44 -18.20
CA ASP A 27 -24.83 10.57 -17.74
C ASP A 27 -25.80 9.64 -18.51
N GLU A 28 -25.63 9.52 -19.83
CA GLU A 28 -26.40 8.57 -20.62
C GLU A 28 -26.12 7.11 -20.23
N MET A 29 -24.86 6.80 -19.88
CA MET A 29 -24.48 5.46 -19.44
C MET A 29 -25.05 5.12 -18.07
N ILE A 30 -25.07 6.05 -17.13
CA ILE A 30 -25.76 5.88 -15.84
C ILE A 30 -27.23 5.55 -16.06
N ALA A 31 -27.92 6.27 -16.94
CA ALA A 31 -29.31 6.00 -17.27
C ALA A 31 -29.50 4.59 -17.88
N LYS A 32 -28.62 4.18 -18.81
CA LYS A 32 -28.65 2.84 -19.43
C LYS A 32 -28.37 1.73 -18.42
N ILE A 33 -27.43 1.91 -17.48
CA ILE A 33 -27.13 0.93 -16.43
C ILE A 33 -28.35 0.75 -15.52
N ASN A 34 -29.02 1.83 -15.12
CA ASN A 34 -30.21 1.76 -14.31
C ASN A 34 -31.40 1.10 -15.06
N GLU A 35 -31.57 1.41 -16.35
CA GLU A 35 -32.59 0.76 -17.19
C GLU A 35 -32.30 -0.73 -17.39
N PHE A 36 -31.05 -1.09 -17.63
CA PHE A 36 -30.60 -2.48 -17.76
C PHE A 36 -30.89 -3.27 -16.49
N ALA A 37 -30.51 -2.74 -15.30
CA ALA A 37 -30.79 -3.38 -14.02
C ALA A 37 -32.28 -3.62 -13.80
N ALA A 38 -33.16 -2.69 -14.22
CA ALA A 38 -34.61 -2.82 -14.09
C ALA A 38 -35.22 -3.92 -14.98
N LYS A 39 -34.51 -4.33 -16.04
CA LYS A 39 -35.00 -5.32 -17.03
C LYS A 39 -34.22 -6.64 -17.00
N ILE A 40 -33.16 -6.74 -16.21
CA ILE A 40 -32.20 -7.87 -16.28
C ILE A 40 -32.85 -9.22 -16.00
N SER A 41 -33.88 -9.27 -15.15
CA SER A 41 -34.65 -10.48 -14.82
C SER A 41 -35.38 -11.11 -16.03
N ASP A 42 -35.68 -10.30 -17.04
CA ASP A 42 -36.39 -10.73 -18.25
C ASP A 42 -35.44 -11.17 -19.36
N MET A 43 -34.13 -11.03 -19.16
CA MET A 43 -33.09 -11.31 -20.16
C MET A 43 -32.60 -12.75 -20.11
N GLN A 44 -32.12 -13.25 -21.26
CA GLN A 44 -31.35 -14.49 -21.28
C GLN A 44 -30.01 -14.28 -20.60
N PRO A 45 -29.55 -15.22 -19.74
CA PRO A 45 -28.32 -15.05 -18.96
C PRO A 45 -27.08 -14.65 -19.77
N LEU A 46 -26.88 -15.26 -20.94
CA LEU A 46 -25.76 -14.94 -21.83
C LEU A 46 -25.76 -13.49 -22.29
N ASP A 47 -26.96 -13.01 -22.74
CA ASP A 47 -27.13 -11.64 -23.23
C ASP A 47 -26.97 -10.62 -22.09
N ALA A 48 -27.47 -10.96 -20.90
CA ALA A 48 -27.30 -10.14 -19.71
C ALA A 48 -25.82 -9.99 -19.34
N LEU A 49 -25.05 -11.08 -19.29
CA LEU A 49 -23.62 -11.06 -19.01
C LEU A 49 -22.84 -10.22 -20.02
N LYS A 50 -23.10 -10.40 -21.33
CA LYS A 50 -22.45 -9.60 -22.38
C LYS A 50 -22.79 -8.11 -22.28
N THR A 51 -24.03 -7.78 -22.00
CA THR A 51 -24.48 -6.39 -21.83
C THR A 51 -23.82 -5.76 -20.60
N TYR A 52 -23.77 -6.49 -19.50
CA TYR A 52 -23.07 -6.05 -18.28
C TYR A 52 -21.61 -5.72 -18.55
N ILE A 53 -20.87 -6.66 -19.14
CA ILE A 53 -19.43 -6.48 -19.42
C ILE A 53 -19.21 -5.28 -20.34
N ALA A 54 -19.89 -5.21 -21.48
CA ALA A 54 -19.70 -4.12 -22.44
C ALA A 54 -20.05 -2.74 -21.85
N GLY A 55 -21.10 -2.68 -21.04
CA GLY A 55 -21.50 -1.47 -20.34
C GLY A 55 -20.49 -1.05 -19.28
N SER A 56 -20.01 -1.99 -18.47
CA SER A 56 -19.02 -1.74 -17.42
C SER A 56 -17.67 -1.29 -17.98
N GLU A 57 -17.15 -1.96 -19.03
CA GLU A 57 -15.90 -1.55 -19.70
C GLU A 57 -15.97 -0.10 -20.21
N SER A 58 -17.07 0.24 -20.90
CA SER A 58 -17.23 1.57 -21.47
C SER A 58 -17.43 2.65 -20.40
N SER A 59 -18.18 2.35 -19.33
CA SER A 59 -18.42 3.26 -18.22
C SER A 59 -17.13 3.53 -17.43
N MET A 60 -16.37 2.46 -17.15
CA MET A 60 -15.12 2.53 -16.41
C MET A 60 -14.10 3.42 -17.11
N GLN A 61 -13.92 3.26 -18.43
CA GLN A 61 -12.95 4.06 -19.18
C GLN A 61 -13.26 5.56 -19.10
N LEU A 62 -14.52 5.95 -19.33
CA LEU A 62 -14.93 7.36 -19.25
C LEU A 62 -14.74 7.95 -17.86
N LEU A 63 -15.17 7.21 -16.84
CA LEU A 63 -15.03 7.66 -15.46
C LEU A 63 -13.57 7.80 -15.07
N THR A 64 -12.73 6.82 -15.43
CA THR A 64 -11.30 6.80 -15.11
C THR A 64 -10.61 8.01 -15.74
N ASP A 65 -10.85 8.33 -17.00
CA ASP A 65 -10.22 9.48 -17.66
C ASP A 65 -10.59 10.82 -16.99
N MET A 66 -11.88 11.05 -16.73
CA MET A 66 -12.36 12.29 -16.10
C MET A 66 -11.90 12.41 -14.65
N TYR A 67 -11.98 11.32 -13.87
CA TYR A 67 -11.60 11.32 -12.47
C TYR A 67 -10.10 11.46 -12.30
N SER A 68 -9.30 10.73 -13.10
CA SER A 68 -7.83 10.85 -13.09
C SER A 68 -7.38 12.27 -13.44
N TYR A 69 -8.00 12.90 -14.43
CA TYR A 69 -7.69 14.30 -14.76
C TYR A 69 -7.92 15.24 -13.57
N ALA A 70 -9.06 15.14 -12.91
CA ALA A 70 -9.38 15.98 -11.75
C ALA A 70 -8.46 15.68 -10.55
N MET A 71 -8.22 14.40 -10.26
CA MET A 71 -7.37 13.96 -9.16
C MET A 71 -5.91 14.39 -9.36
N LEU A 72 -5.35 14.21 -10.56
CA LEU A 72 -3.97 14.57 -10.87
C LEU A 72 -3.76 16.10 -10.83
N ARG A 73 -4.74 16.88 -11.27
CA ARG A 73 -4.71 18.36 -11.09
C ARG A 73 -4.71 18.77 -9.62
N SER A 74 -5.60 18.15 -8.82
CA SER A 74 -5.65 18.43 -7.38
C SER A 74 -4.36 18.01 -6.66
N SER A 75 -3.70 16.94 -7.10
CA SER A 75 -2.48 16.44 -6.47
C SER A 75 -1.30 17.41 -6.61
N VAL A 76 -1.21 18.15 -7.70
CA VAL A 76 -0.15 19.15 -7.91
C VAL A 76 -0.55 20.55 -7.44
N ASN A 77 -1.83 20.76 -7.15
CA ASN A 77 -2.37 22.00 -6.58
C ASN A 77 -3.62 21.73 -5.74
N THR A 78 -3.44 21.48 -4.45
CA THR A 78 -4.55 21.26 -3.49
C THR A 78 -5.48 22.44 -3.31
N LYS A 79 -5.12 23.61 -3.86
CA LYS A 79 -5.96 24.82 -3.87
C LYS A 79 -6.84 24.91 -5.14
N ASP A 80 -6.77 23.94 -6.05
CA ASP A 80 -7.64 23.85 -7.24
C ASP A 80 -9.05 23.42 -6.82
N THR A 81 -9.88 24.42 -6.48
CA THR A 81 -11.26 24.21 -6.04
C THR A 81 -12.16 23.69 -7.15
N GLU A 82 -11.83 23.95 -8.43
CA GLU A 82 -12.56 23.43 -9.57
C GLU A 82 -12.34 21.92 -9.70
N ALA A 83 -11.09 21.46 -9.63
CA ALA A 83 -10.75 20.04 -9.66
C ALA A 83 -11.40 19.28 -8.50
N ALA A 84 -11.38 19.83 -7.28
CA ALA A 84 -12.04 19.25 -6.11
C ALA A 84 -13.57 19.14 -6.31
N SER A 85 -14.21 20.21 -6.84
CA SER A 85 -15.64 20.23 -7.13
C SER A 85 -16.03 19.18 -8.19
N ILE A 86 -15.23 19.04 -9.24
CA ILE A 86 -15.46 18.05 -10.30
C ILE A 86 -15.29 16.62 -9.78
N SER A 87 -14.24 16.35 -9.01
CA SER A 87 -14.07 15.05 -8.34
C SER A 87 -15.29 14.68 -7.51
N GLY A 88 -15.78 15.60 -6.67
CA GLY A 88 -16.99 15.38 -5.88
C GLY A 88 -18.24 15.10 -6.71
N ARG A 89 -18.43 15.81 -7.83
CA ARG A 89 -19.54 15.55 -8.76
C ARG A 89 -19.44 14.19 -9.44
N LEU A 90 -18.24 13.77 -9.87
CA LEU A 90 -18.03 12.45 -10.46
C LEU A 90 -18.30 11.33 -9.47
N MET A 91 -17.86 11.47 -8.22
CA MET A 91 -18.17 10.51 -7.15
C MET A 91 -19.68 10.40 -6.88
N ALA A 92 -20.39 11.54 -6.84
CA ALA A 92 -21.84 11.55 -6.69
C ALA A 92 -22.56 10.88 -7.88
N LYS A 93 -22.06 11.07 -9.10
CA LYS A 93 -22.57 10.37 -10.29
C LYS A 93 -22.32 8.86 -10.25
N MET A 94 -21.14 8.44 -9.81
CA MET A 94 -20.80 7.02 -9.63
C MET A 94 -21.74 6.36 -8.62
N SER A 95 -22.06 7.02 -7.51
CA SER A 95 -22.97 6.47 -6.50
C SER A 95 -24.40 6.28 -7.02
N ALA A 96 -24.80 6.96 -8.10
CA ALA A 96 -26.11 6.79 -8.71
C ALA A 96 -26.32 5.43 -9.41
N THR A 97 -25.25 4.66 -9.64
CA THR A 97 -25.32 3.28 -10.21
C THR A 97 -25.28 2.19 -9.15
N THR A 98 -25.00 2.51 -7.88
CA THR A 98 -24.77 1.51 -6.81
C THR A 98 -25.90 0.51 -6.67
N LYS A 99 -27.15 1.00 -6.66
CA LYS A 99 -28.33 0.12 -6.58
C LYS A 99 -28.47 -0.79 -7.81
N ALA A 100 -28.23 -0.26 -9.01
CA ALA A 100 -28.26 -1.02 -10.25
C ALA A 100 -27.19 -2.11 -10.25
N GLU A 101 -25.97 -1.79 -9.83
CA GLU A 101 -24.88 -2.75 -9.75
C GLU A 101 -25.18 -3.88 -8.76
N THR A 102 -25.80 -3.57 -7.62
CA THR A 102 -26.22 -4.59 -6.65
C THR A 102 -27.23 -5.56 -7.29
N ILE A 103 -28.25 -5.05 -7.99
CA ILE A 103 -29.24 -5.88 -8.69
C ILE A 103 -28.56 -6.75 -9.75
N ILE A 104 -27.66 -6.18 -10.53
CA ILE A 104 -26.93 -6.90 -11.60
C ILE A 104 -26.06 -8.01 -11.00
N LYS A 105 -25.25 -7.71 -9.99
CA LYS A 105 -24.37 -8.69 -9.33
C LYS A 105 -25.18 -9.83 -8.70
N LYS A 106 -26.33 -9.52 -8.08
CA LYS A 106 -27.25 -10.52 -7.54
C LYS A 106 -27.76 -11.45 -8.65
N PHE A 107 -28.25 -10.89 -9.74
CA PHE A 107 -28.70 -11.69 -10.90
C PHE A 107 -27.57 -12.60 -11.42
N ILE A 108 -26.36 -12.07 -11.61
CA ILE A 108 -25.20 -12.85 -12.07
C ILE A 108 -24.91 -14.00 -11.11
N SER A 109 -24.96 -13.77 -9.81
CA SER A 109 -24.67 -14.78 -8.80
C SER A 109 -25.68 -15.95 -8.80
N GLU A 110 -26.92 -15.68 -9.21
CA GLU A 110 -28.04 -16.62 -9.23
C GLU A 110 -28.11 -17.42 -10.56
N ILE A 111 -27.26 -17.15 -11.57
CA ILE A 111 -27.23 -17.91 -12.83
C ILE A 111 -26.78 -19.36 -12.58
N PRO A 112 -27.64 -20.38 -12.76
CA PRO A 112 -27.30 -21.76 -12.38
C PRO A 112 -26.13 -22.34 -13.19
N ASN A 113 -26.09 -22.06 -14.48
CA ASN A 113 -25.11 -22.59 -15.44
C ASN A 113 -24.04 -21.55 -15.81
N LEU A 114 -23.65 -20.66 -14.88
CA LEU A 114 -22.65 -19.61 -15.11
C LEU A 114 -21.31 -20.18 -15.64
N ASP A 115 -20.85 -21.32 -15.10
CA ASP A 115 -19.60 -21.94 -15.53
C ASP A 115 -19.65 -22.39 -16.99
N GLU A 116 -20.80 -22.95 -17.44
CA GLU A 116 -21.00 -23.34 -18.85
C GLU A 116 -21.03 -22.12 -19.78
N LEU A 117 -21.68 -21.02 -19.36
CA LEU A 117 -21.71 -19.79 -20.11
C LEU A 117 -20.32 -19.15 -20.22
N ILE A 118 -19.54 -19.17 -19.15
CA ILE A 118 -18.13 -18.71 -19.16
C ILE A 118 -17.32 -19.50 -20.20
N GLU A 119 -17.43 -20.80 -20.23
CA GLU A 119 -16.70 -21.64 -21.22
C GLU A 119 -17.19 -21.46 -22.65
N SER A 120 -18.44 -21.02 -22.86
CA SER A 120 -19.03 -20.88 -24.19
C SER A 120 -18.65 -19.61 -24.96
N ASP A 121 -18.07 -18.61 -24.25
CA ASP A 121 -17.80 -17.30 -24.86
C ASP A 121 -16.41 -16.79 -24.44
N PRO A 122 -15.52 -16.41 -25.36
CA PRO A 122 -14.16 -15.99 -25.07
C PRO A 122 -14.07 -14.71 -24.22
N VAL A 123 -15.05 -13.80 -24.31
CA VAL A 123 -15.08 -12.60 -23.46
C VAL A 123 -15.45 -12.96 -22.03
N LEU A 124 -16.45 -13.85 -21.85
CA LEU A 124 -16.80 -14.34 -20.51
C LEU A 124 -15.65 -15.15 -19.90
N LYS A 125 -14.93 -15.93 -20.73
CA LYS A 125 -13.77 -16.69 -20.28
C LYS A 125 -12.64 -15.79 -19.78
N GLU A 126 -12.37 -14.67 -20.45
CA GLU A 126 -11.42 -13.64 -19.97
C GLU A 126 -11.83 -13.09 -18.61
N TYR A 127 -13.13 -12.99 -18.32
CA TYR A 127 -13.69 -12.51 -17.05
C TYR A 127 -14.08 -13.63 -16.08
N GLU A 128 -13.61 -14.85 -16.28
CA GLU A 128 -13.95 -16.00 -15.42
C GLU A 128 -13.72 -15.69 -13.94
N PHE A 129 -12.55 -15.12 -13.60
CA PHE A 129 -12.20 -14.79 -12.22
C PHE A 129 -13.14 -13.75 -11.62
N LEU A 130 -13.41 -12.67 -12.34
CA LEU A 130 -14.36 -11.63 -11.95
C LEU A 130 -15.76 -12.19 -11.69
N LEU A 131 -16.30 -12.96 -12.66
CA LEU A 131 -17.66 -13.50 -12.60
C LEU A 131 -17.81 -14.51 -11.45
N LYS A 132 -16.79 -15.36 -11.23
CA LYS A 132 -16.78 -16.30 -10.10
C LYS A 132 -16.68 -15.58 -8.74
N ASN A 133 -15.92 -14.49 -8.66
CA ASN A 133 -15.86 -13.68 -7.46
C ASN A 133 -17.21 -13.00 -7.17
N ILE A 134 -17.91 -12.44 -8.17
CA ILE A 134 -19.26 -11.88 -7.99
C ILE A 134 -20.20 -12.94 -7.37
N ARG A 135 -20.16 -14.19 -7.86
CA ARG A 135 -20.94 -15.29 -7.27
C ARG A 135 -20.51 -15.62 -5.85
N ALA A 136 -19.22 -15.62 -5.56
CA ALA A 136 -18.71 -15.93 -4.22
C ALA A 136 -19.09 -14.83 -3.22
N ASP A 137 -18.99 -13.55 -3.59
CA ASP A 137 -19.26 -12.38 -2.77
C ASP A 137 -20.72 -12.32 -2.30
N GLN A 138 -21.66 -12.85 -3.10
CA GLN A 138 -23.07 -12.89 -2.75
C GLN A 138 -23.34 -13.63 -1.44
N LYS A 139 -22.52 -14.61 -1.07
CA LYS A 139 -22.63 -15.35 0.20
C LYS A 139 -22.34 -14.47 1.42
N HIS A 140 -21.68 -13.35 1.21
CA HIS A 140 -21.27 -12.39 2.20
C HIS A 140 -22.03 -11.06 2.11
N THR A 141 -23.09 -11.03 1.31
CA THR A 141 -24.00 -9.89 1.18
C THR A 141 -25.22 -10.09 2.08
N MET A 142 -25.59 -9.08 2.85
CA MET A 142 -26.81 -9.09 3.67
C MET A 142 -28.04 -8.85 2.78
N SER A 143 -29.26 -8.81 3.36
CA SER A 143 -30.44 -8.36 2.60
C SER A 143 -30.31 -6.89 2.22
N ASP A 144 -30.98 -6.48 1.16
CA ASP A 144 -30.91 -5.11 0.64
C ASP A 144 -31.23 -4.07 1.73
N GLU A 145 -32.24 -4.34 2.57
CA GLU A 145 -32.64 -3.47 3.68
C GLU A 145 -31.55 -3.42 4.77
N CYS A 146 -30.89 -4.55 5.05
CA CYS A 146 -29.78 -4.58 6.02
C CYS A 146 -28.55 -3.83 5.50
N GLU A 147 -28.24 -3.95 4.20
CA GLU A 147 -27.12 -3.20 3.57
C GLU A 147 -27.38 -1.68 3.64
N GLU A 148 -28.61 -1.24 3.35
CA GLU A 148 -29.00 0.17 3.44
C GLU A 148 -28.86 0.69 4.88
N VAL A 149 -29.37 -0.05 5.85
CA VAL A 149 -29.27 0.30 7.28
C VAL A 149 -27.80 0.34 7.72
N ALA A 150 -27.00 -0.66 7.35
CA ALA A 150 -25.57 -0.71 7.69
C ALA A 150 -24.81 0.49 7.09
N ALA A 151 -25.08 0.84 5.84
CA ALA A 151 -24.45 2.01 5.19
C ALA A 151 -24.83 3.33 5.89
N LEU A 152 -26.09 3.51 6.26
CA LEU A 152 -26.54 4.71 6.98
C LEU A 152 -25.91 4.83 8.37
N TYR A 153 -25.86 3.72 9.12
CA TYR A 153 -25.26 3.74 10.46
C TYR A 153 -23.74 3.84 10.44
N ASN A 154 -23.06 3.37 9.40
CA ASN A 154 -21.61 3.56 9.25
C ASN A 154 -21.22 5.04 9.23
N ILE A 155 -22.05 5.94 8.69
CA ILE A 155 -21.80 7.38 8.65
C ILE A 155 -21.62 7.95 10.06
N SER A 156 -22.51 7.57 11.00
CA SER A 156 -22.45 7.99 12.42
C SER A 156 -21.67 6.99 13.30
N GLY A 157 -21.31 5.84 12.76
CA GLY A 157 -20.52 4.78 13.37
C GLY A 157 -19.03 4.94 13.05
N ALA A 158 -18.44 3.93 12.39
CA ALA A 158 -17.00 3.87 12.16
C ALA A 158 -16.45 5.11 11.45
N SER A 159 -17.19 5.70 10.49
CA SER A 159 -16.75 6.92 9.79
C SER A 159 -16.61 8.10 10.75
N ALA A 160 -17.61 8.37 11.57
CA ALA A 160 -17.57 9.49 12.54
C ALA A 160 -16.45 9.31 13.59
N TRP A 161 -16.20 8.07 14.03
CA TRP A 161 -15.12 7.75 14.95
C TRP A 161 -13.73 7.87 14.29
N SER A 162 -13.61 7.55 13.02
CA SER A 162 -12.41 7.80 12.20
C SER A 162 -12.12 9.30 12.05
N ASP A 163 -13.16 10.08 11.77
CA ASP A 163 -13.06 11.55 11.67
C ASP A 163 -12.64 12.17 13.01
N LEU A 164 -13.19 11.67 14.13
CA LEU A 164 -12.77 12.12 15.46
C LEU A 164 -11.29 11.82 15.73
N HIS A 165 -10.81 10.62 15.39
CA HIS A 165 -9.39 10.29 15.51
C HIS A 165 -8.53 11.25 14.67
N SER A 166 -8.91 11.48 13.40
CA SER A 166 -8.21 12.38 12.49
C SER A 166 -8.18 13.81 13.00
N TYR A 167 -9.30 14.30 13.54
CA TYR A 167 -9.40 15.61 14.15
C TYR A 167 -8.49 15.75 15.37
N LEU A 168 -8.53 14.79 16.30
CA LEU A 168 -7.74 14.84 17.53
C LEU A 168 -6.24 14.78 17.23
N THR A 169 -5.81 13.89 16.35
CA THR A 169 -4.39 13.73 16.00
C THR A 169 -3.83 14.89 15.18
N SER A 170 -4.66 15.57 14.39
CA SER A 170 -4.24 16.74 13.62
C SER A 170 -4.27 18.05 14.43
N SER A 171 -5.14 18.14 15.44
CA SER A 171 -5.32 19.38 16.24
C SER A 171 -4.46 19.43 17.49
N VAL A 172 -4.08 18.27 18.06
CA VAL A 172 -3.22 18.23 19.24
C VAL A 172 -1.82 18.75 18.92
N THR A 173 -1.24 19.50 19.86
CA THR A 173 0.10 20.07 19.71
C THR A 173 1.04 19.55 20.77
N ALA A 174 2.28 19.31 20.38
CA ALA A 174 3.41 19.03 21.26
C ALA A 174 4.13 20.33 21.65
N ASP A 175 4.50 20.44 22.92
CA ASP A 175 5.33 21.54 23.40
C ASP A 175 6.80 21.11 23.26
N PHE A 176 7.53 21.75 22.33
CA PHE A 176 8.93 21.42 22.05
C PHE A 176 9.80 22.67 22.06
N ARG A 177 10.73 22.75 22.99
CA ARG A 177 11.69 23.86 23.16
C ARG A 177 11.04 25.26 23.20
N GLY A 178 9.84 25.35 23.78
CA GLY A 178 9.09 26.60 23.91
C GLY A 178 8.19 26.93 22.71
N GLU A 179 8.15 26.08 21.70
CA GLU A 179 7.26 26.19 20.55
C GLU A 179 6.19 25.12 20.57
N LYS A 180 5.05 25.38 19.93
CA LYS A 180 4.00 24.40 19.71
C LYS A 180 4.15 23.81 18.31
N LEU A 181 4.45 22.52 18.25
CA LEU A 181 4.57 21.77 17.01
C LEU A 181 3.34 20.88 16.79
N THR A 182 3.00 20.63 15.54
CA THR A 182 2.05 19.57 15.19
C THR A 182 2.65 18.20 15.53
N LEU A 183 1.78 17.20 15.71
CA LEU A 183 2.21 15.83 15.95
C LEU A 183 3.14 15.30 14.84
N SER A 184 2.83 15.59 13.58
CA SER A 184 3.67 15.21 12.43
C SER A 184 5.05 15.90 12.49
N SER A 185 5.10 17.18 12.84
CA SER A 185 6.35 17.93 12.92
C SER A 185 7.27 17.40 14.02
N VAL A 186 6.74 17.11 15.23
CA VAL A 186 7.56 16.59 16.33
C VAL A 186 8.06 15.17 16.02
N ARG A 187 7.25 14.33 15.37
CA ARG A 187 7.65 12.99 14.97
C ARG A 187 8.75 12.97 13.91
N ASN A 188 8.74 13.93 12.99
CA ASN A 188 9.80 14.06 11.98
C ASN A 188 11.17 14.41 12.59
N LEU A 189 11.22 14.93 13.81
CA LEU A 189 12.48 15.17 14.54
C LEU A 189 13.21 13.87 14.92
N ALA A 190 12.58 12.70 14.82
CA ALA A 190 13.23 11.40 14.98
C ALA A 190 14.38 11.16 13.98
N TYR A 191 14.40 11.87 12.86
CA TYR A 191 15.47 11.83 11.86
C TYR A 191 16.56 12.89 12.06
N SER A 192 16.49 13.69 13.13
CA SER A 192 17.50 14.70 13.42
C SER A 192 18.88 14.08 13.65
N ALA A 193 19.93 14.73 13.18
CA ALA A 193 21.32 14.33 13.49
C ALA A 193 21.66 14.51 14.98
N ASP A 194 21.01 15.47 15.67
CA ASP A 194 21.23 15.76 17.10
C ASP A 194 20.47 14.75 18.00
N PRO A 195 21.15 13.90 18.77
CA PRO A 195 20.52 12.94 19.66
C PRO A 195 19.67 13.58 20.77
N ALA A 196 20.00 14.80 21.23
CA ALA A 196 19.19 15.51 22.21
C ALA A 196 17.84 15.92 21.60
N VAL A 197 17.83 16.39 20.34
CA VAL A 197 16.60 16.71 19.62
C VAL A 197 15.70 15.48 19.48
N ARG A 198 16.24 14.32 19.09
CA ARG A 198 15.46 13.09 18.93
C ARG A 198 14.80 12.66 20.24
N LYS A 199 15.58 12.67 21.35
CA LYS A 199 15.08 12.29 22.67
C LYS A 199 14.01 13.24 23.18
N GLU A 200 14.26 14.56 23.14
CA GLU A 200 13.30 15.58 23.58
C GLU A 200 12.02 15.54 22.74
N ALA A 201 12.15 15.29 21.43
CA ALA A 201 11.00 15.15 20.52
C ALA A 201 10.14 13.92 20.88
N TYR A 202 10.76 12.79 21.19
CA TYR A 202 10.07 11.59 21.66
C TYR A 202 9.30 11.85 22.98
N GLU A 203 9.93 12.50 23.95
CA GLU A 203 9.29 12.86 25.22
C GLU A 203 8.09 13.82 25.00
N ALA A 204 8.25 14.80 24.10
CA ALA A 204 7.18 15.72 23.72
C ALA A 204 6.03 15.02 22.96
N GLU A 205 6.36 14.06 22.10
CA GLU A 205 5.38 13.22 21.42
C GLU A 205 4.55 12.41 22.41
N LEU A 206 5.18 11.72 23.36
CA LEU A 206 4.47 10.94 24.39
C LEU A 206 3.54 11.83 25.22
N ALA A 207 4.01 13.00 25.66
CA ALA A 207 3.20 13.96 26.41
C ALA A 207 2.02 14.53 25.58
N CYS A 208 2.17 14.57 24.26
CA CYS A 208 1.11 14.96 23.34
C CYS A 208 -0.03 13.93 23.33
N TYR A 209 0.29 12.64 23.27
CA TYR A 209 -0.69 11.57 23.27
C TYR A 209 -1.50 11.45 24.56
N GLU A 210 -0.89 11.72 25.72
CA GLU A 210 -1.59 11.75 27.01
C GLU A 210 -2.83 12.65 27.00
N LYS A 211 -2.83 13.72 26.19
CA LYS A 211 -3.94 14.67 26.11
C LYS A 211 -5.19 14.10 25.42
N ILE A 212 -5.03 13.09 24.57
CA ILE A 212 -6.08 12.59 23.69
C ILE A 212 -6.36 11.08 23.81
N ARG A 213 -5.52 10.35 24.55
CA ARG A 213 -5.51 8.88 24.58
C ARG A 213 -6.86 8.25 24.91
N ASP A 214 -7.59 8.80 25.89
CA ASP A 214 -8.87 8.23 26.30
C ASP A 214 -9.94 8.42 25.21
N SER A 215 -10.01 9.61 24.61
CA SER A 215 -10.94 9.87 23.51
C SER A 215 -10.66 8.98 22.30
N VAL A 216 -9.37 8.78 21.97
CA VAL A 216 -8.96 7.92 20.86
C VAL A 216 -9.20 6.44 21.18
N ALA A 217 -9.11 6.02 22.46
CA ALA A 217 -9.50 4.67 22.87
C ALA A 217 -10.98 4.37 22.58
N PHE A 218 -11.89 5.35 22.81
CA PHE A 218 -13.30 5.21 22.42
C PHE A 218 -13.46 5.04 20.91
N SER A 219 -12.72 5.80 20.10
CA SER A 219 -12.75 5.66 18.64
C SER A 219 -12.32 4.25 18.21
N LEU A 220 -11.20 3.76 18.72
CA LEU A 220 -10.69 2.42 18.37
C LEU A 220 -11.70 1.32 18.75
N ASN A 221 -12.18 1.34 20.00
CA ASN A 221 -13.15 0.36 20.50
C ASN A 221 -14.43 0.34 19.68
N SER A 222 -14.94 1.51 19.28
CA SER A 222 -16.19 1.63 18.52
C SER A 222 -16.02 1.09 17.10
N ILE A 223 -14.95 1.48 16.41
CA ILE A 223 -14.65 1.01 15.05
C ILE A 223 -14.44 -0.52 15.06
N LYS A 224 -13.63 -1.06 15.98
CA LYS A 224 -13.34 -2.50 16.00
C LYS A 224 -14.57 -3.33 16.35
N LEU A 225 -15.47 -2.84 17.19
CA LEU A 225 -16.74 -3.53 17.44
C LEU A 225 -17.67 -3.53 16.22
N GLU A 226 -17.74 -2.42 15.49
CA GLU A 226 -18.51 -2.37 14.25
C GLU A 226 -17.96 -3.37 13.22
N VAL A 227 -16.63 -3.46 13.08
CA VAL A 227 -15.97 -4.44 12.19
C VAL A 227 -16.30 -5.87 12.61
N ILE A 228 -16.22 -6.21 13.90
CA ILE A 228 -16.58 -7.54 14.42
C ILE A 228 -18.03 -7.89 14.08
N ASN A 229 -18.96 -6.96 14.31
CA ASN A 229 -20.37 -7.16 14.02
C ASN A 229 -20.64 -7.32 12.52
N ASN A 230 -20.03 -6.48 11.69
CA ASN A 230 -20.16 -6.58 10.24
C ASN A 230 -19.62 -7.91 9.70
N ALA A 231 -18.43 -8.34 10.14
CA ALA A 231 -17.86 -9.61 9.74
C ALA A 231 -18.81 -10.77 10.07
N ARG A 232 -19.33 -10.80 11.30
CA ARG A 232 -20.29 -11.83 11.75
C ARG A 232 -21.58 -11.81 10.94
N LEU A 233 -22.18 -10.65 10.71
CA LEU A 233 -23.42 -10.49 9.95
C LEU A 233 -23.25 -10.92 8.49
N ARG A 234 -22.06 -10.78 7.93
CA ARG A 234 -21.69 -11.23 6.59
C ARG A 234 -21.22 -12.69 6.54
N GLY A 235 -21.30 -13.43 7.64
CA GLY A 235 -20.96 -14.86 7.71
C GLY A 235 -19.48 -15.18 7.71
N PHE A 236 -18.61 -14.21 8.05
CA PHE A 236 -17.20 -14.48 8.29
C PHE A 236 -16.95 -14.93 9.73
N GLU A 237 -16.00 -15.86 9.91
CA GLU A 237 -15.60 -16.35 11.25
C GLU A 237 -14.96 -15.25 12.11
N SER A 238 -14.28 -14.28 11.48
CA SER A 238 -13.58 -13.20 12.16
C SER A 238 -13.28 -12.04 11.20
N PRO A 239 -12.93 -10.85 11.72
CA PRO A 239 -12.38 -9.76 10.90
C PRO A 239 -11.18 -10.17 10.05
N LEU A 240 -10.29 -11.01 10.59
CA LEU A 240 -9.13 -11.52 9.84
C LEU A 240 -9.57 -12.41 8.66
N ALA A 241 -10.57 -13.26 8.86
CA ALA A 241 -11.10 -14.10 7.77
C ALA A 241 -11.68 -13.25 6.64
N GLN A 242 -12.41 -12.18 6.97
CA GLN A 242 -12.91 -11.21 5.98
C GLN A 242 -11.75 -10.50 5.25
N THR A 243 -10.73 -10.04 5.97
CA THR A 243 -9.56 -9.40 5.35
C THR A 243 -8.82 -10.33 4.40
N LEU A 244 -8.63 -11.58 4.79
CA LEU A 244 -7.99 -12.59 3.93
C LEU A 244 -8.80 -12.89 2.67
N TYR A 245 -10.14 -12.99 2.81
CA TYR A 245 -11.04 -13.15 1.68
C TYR A 245 -10.91 -11.99 0.69
N ASN A 246 -10.99 -10.76 1.18
CA ASN A 246 -10.83 -9.55 0.36
C ASN A 246 -9.43 -9.44 -0.26
N SER A 247 -8.41 -9.97 0.43
CA SER A 247 -7.04 -10.02 -0.06
C SER A 247 -6.79 -11.15 -1.07
N ARG A 248 -7.79 -12.00 -1.36
CA ARG A 248 -7.67 -13.19 -2.22
C ARG A 248 -6.54 -14.12 -1.76
N MET A 249 -6.37 -14.28 -0.45
CA MET A 249 -5.27 -14.99 0.19
C MET A 249 -5.79 -15.98 1.25
N THR A 250 -5.14 -17.15 1.37
CA THR A 250 -5.52 -18.16 2.36
C THR A 250 -4.90 -17.91 3.72
N ARG A 251 -5.55 -18.42 4.77
CA ARG A 251 -5.01 -18.42 6.13
C ARG A 251 -3.66 -19.15 6.22
N LYS A 252 -3.47 -20.23 5.46
CA LYS A 252 -2.22 -20.99 5.44
C LYS A 252 -1.03 -20.15 4.97
N THR A 253 -1.25 -19.33 3.97
CA THR A 253 -0.22 -18.39 3.46
C THR A 253 0.15 -17.37 4.53
N LEU A 254 -0.84 -16.76 5.20
CA LEU A 254 -0.57 -15.83 6.30
C LEU A 254 0.17 -16.50 7.45
N ASP A 255 -0.25 -17.71 7.86
CA ASP A 255 0.39 -18.43 8.96
C ASP A 255 1.84 -18.78 8.62
N ALA A 256 2.13 -19.18 7.37
CA ALA A 256 3.49 -19.46 6.91
C ALA A 256 4.38 -18.20 6.93
N LEU A 257 3.85 -17.07 6.48
CA LEU A 257 4.53 -15.77 6.53
C LEU A 257 4.83 -15.36 7.97
N MET A 258 3.81 -15.35 8.85
CA MET A 258 3.97 -14.92 10.25
C MET A 258 4.89 -15.84 11.04
N ALA A 259 4.84 -17.16 10.81
CA ALA A 259 5.76 -18.09 11.43
C ALA A 259 7.22 -17.88 11.00
N ALA A 260 7.46 -17.62 9.71
CA ALA A 260 8.80 -17.31 9.24
C ALA A 260 9.33 -15.99 9.83
N MET A 261 8.47 -14.97 9.94
CA MET A 261 8.84 -13.71 10.59
C MET A 261 9.20 -13.94 12.07
N ASP A 262 8.33 -14.60 12.86
CA ASP A 262 8.55 -14.84 14.29
C ASP A 262 9.89 -15.58 14.54
N GLU A 263 10.22 -16.57 13.72
CA GLU A 263 11.45 -17.37 13.87
C GLU A 263 12.73 -16.63 13.46
N HIS A 264 12.64 -15.64 12.59
CA HIS A 264 13.82 -14.96 12.03
C HIS A 264 13.95 -13.48 12.39
N LEU A 265 13.11 -12.94 13.28
CA LEU A 265 13.23 -11.57 13.79
C LEU A 265 14.60 -11.24 14.39
N ASP A 266 15.32 -12.25 14.89
CA ASP A 266 16.65 -12.05 15.48
C ASP A 266 17.67 -11.44 14.52
N ILE A 267 17.47 -11.55 13.21
CA ILE A 267 18.29 -10.88 12.19
C ILE A 267 18.19 -9.36 12.39
N PHE A 268 16.97 -8.83 12.49
CA PHE A 268 16.70 -7.40 12.64
C PHE A 268 16.96 -6.91 14.07
N ARG A 269 16.67 -7.74 15.07
CA ARG A 269 17.04 -7.46 16.47
C ARG A 269 18.55 -7.30 16.63
N ARG A 270 19.34 -8.13 15.94
CA ARG A 270 20.80 -8.00 15.90
C ARG A 270 21.22 -6.68 15.26
N TYR A 271 20.65 -6.34 14.11
CA TYR A 271 20.91 -5.05 13.47
C TYR A 271 20.63 -3.87 14.41
N LEU A 272 19.47 -3.85 15.05
CA LEU A 272 19.09 -2.78 15.99
C LEU A 272 20.05 -2.67 17.19
N ARG A 273 20.48 -3.82 17.75
CA ARG A 273 21.51 -3.81 18.80
C ARG A 273 22.82 -3.23 18.32
N LEU A 274 23.31 -3.67 17.15
CA LEU A 274 24.54 -3.15 16.57
C LEU A 274 24.47 -1.65 16.30
N LYS A 275 23.36 -1.16 15.76
CA LYS A 275 23.11 0.28 15.60
C LYS A 275 23.13 0.99 16.96
N GLY A 276 22.47 0.43 17.97
CA GLY A 276 22.49 0.96 19.33
C GLY A 276 23.91 1.04 19.91
N GLU A 277 24.71 -0.02 19.76
CA GLU A 277 26.11 -0.05 20.23
C GLU A 277 26.96 1.05 19.55
N VAL A 278 26.79 1.25 18.24
CA VAL A 278 27.49 2.32 17.49
C VAL A 278 27.10 3.71 18.02
N LEU A 279 25.83 3.89 18.41
CA LEU A 279 25.34 5.14 18.99
C LEU A 279 25.63 5.28 20.50
N GLY A 280 26.31 4.30 21.13
CA GLY A 280 26.74 4.33 22.53
C GLY A 280 25.76 3.72 23.53
N HIS A 281 24.71 3.01 23.07
CA HIS A 281 23.74 2.34 23.92
C HIS A 281 24.16 0.90 24.25
N LYS A 282 23.80 0.42 25.45
CA LYS A 282 24.21 -0.91 25.93
C LYS A 282 23.06 -1.93 26.05
N ASN A 283 21.83 -1.45 26.15
CA ASN A 283 20.65 -2.28 26.45
C ASN A 283 19.70 -2.45 25.24
N GLY A 284 20.21 -2.36 24.02
CA GLY A 284 19.42 -2.19 22.81
C GLY A 284 19.33 -0.72 22.41
N ILE A 285 18.78 -0.46 21.22
CA ILE A 285 18.62 0.92 20.76
C ILE A 285 17.38 1.55 21.40
N PRO A 286 17.46 2.78 21.96
CA PRO A 286 16.26 3.50 22.40
C PRO A 286 15.31 3.77 21.23
N TRP A 287 13.99 3.80 21.50
CA TRP A 287 12.99 4.09 20.47
C TRP A 287 13.30 5.36 19.66
N TYR A 288 13.69 6.42 20.35
CA TYR A 288 13.97 7.72 19.72
C TYR A 288 15.24 7.74 18.84
N ASP A 289 16.11 6.75 18.94
CA ASP A 289 17.34 6.64 18.14
C ASP A 289 17.20 5.62 17.00
N MET A 290 16.06 4.97 16.86
CA MET A 290 15.83 3.95 15.84
C MET A 290 16.03 4.50 14.42
N PHE A 291 15.66 5.77 14.18
CA PHE A 291 15.82 6.49 12.93
C PHE A 291 17.04 7.44 12.91
N ALA A 292 17.92 7.35 13.90
CA ALA A 292 19.13 8.15 13.91
C ALA A 292 19.93 7.92 12.63
N PRO A 293 20.33 8.96 11.89
CA PRO A 293 21.09 8.80 10.66
C PRO A 293 22.48 8.22 10.95
N MET A 294 22.92 7.28 10.13
CA MET A 294 24.24 6.67 10.20
C MET A 294 25.02 6.93 8.92
N GLY A 295 26.19 7.52 9.06
CA GLY A 295 26.99 7.94 7.94
C GLY A 295 26.45 9.21 7.27
N THR A 296 27.07 9.62 6.21
CA THR A 296 26.65 10.76 5.40
C THR A 296 26.73 10.40 3.91
N ASN A 297 25.62 10.46 3.23
CA ASN A 297 25.62 10.55 1.79
C ASN A 297 25.21 11.97 1.39
N THR A 298 26.19 12.80 1.08
CA THR A 298 25.98 14.20 0.67
C THR A 298 25.82 14.35 -0.83
N LYS A 299 25.91 13.24 -1.58
CA LYS A 299 25.78 13.25 -3.03
C LYS A 299 24.38 13.65 -3.43
N LYS A 300 24.28 14.67 -4.24
CA LYS A 300 23.04 15.11 -4.86
C LYS A 300 23.03 14.74 -6.33
N TYR A 301 21.87 14.37 -6.81
CA TYR A 301 21.62 13.96 -8.18
C TYR A 301 20.66 14.92 -8.85
N THR A 302 20.96 15.30 -10.07
CA THR A 302 20.00 15.93 -10.97
C THR A 302 18.99 14.89 -11.48
N VAL A 303 17.88 15.35 -12.04
CA VAL A 303 16.89 14.45 -12.68
C VAL A 303 17.51 13.68 -13.85
N GLU A 304 18.41 14.33 -14.61
CA GLU A 304 19.14 13.69 -15.71
C GLU A 304 20.09 12.59 -15.22
N GLU A 305 20.78 12.81 -14.12
CA GLU A 305 21.65 11.80 -13.50
C GLU A 305 20.81 10.65 -12.92
N ALA A 306 19.67 10.94 -12.29
CA ALA A 306 18.73 9.93 -11.81
C ALA A 306 18.19 9.07 -12.95
N LYS A 307 17.79 9.69 -14.09
CA LYS A 307 17.40 8.97 -15.31
C LYS A 307 18.49 8.04 -15.79
N ALA A 308 19.71 8.57 -15.94
CA ALA A 308 20.84 7.79 -16.43
C ALA A 308 21.18 6.61 -15.51
N TYR A 309 21.09 6.82 -14.20
CA TYR A 309 21.32 5.80 -13.17
C TYR A 309 20.27 4.67 -13.27
N LEU A 310 18.98 5.02 -13.28
CA LEU A 310 17.89 4.06 -13.40
C LEU A 310 17.99 3.25 -14.70
N LEU A 311 18.20 3.91 -15.83
CA LEU A 311 18.31 3.24 -17.13
C LEU A 311 19.49 2.29 -17.20
N LYS A 312 20.66 2.67 -16.64
CA LYS A 312 21.84 1.80 -16.58
C LYS A 312 21.55 0.48 -15.88
N ILE A 313 20.85 0.55 -14.73
CA ILE A 313 20.59 -0.64 -13.90
C ILE A 313 19.43 -1.46 -14.49
N PHE A 314 18.32 -0.82 -14.86
CA PHE A 314 17.16 -1.53 -15.40
C PHE A 314 17.42 -2.20 -16.76
N ARG A 315 18.29 -1.65 -17.61
CA ARG A 315 18.73 -2.34 -18.84
C ARG A 315 19.48 -3.65 -18.56
N GLY A 316 20.11 -3.77 -17.40
CA GLY A 316 20.71 -5.02 -16.94
C GLY A 316 19.69 -6.07 -16.48
N PHE A 317 18.49 -5.64 -16.14
CA PHE A 317 17.39 -6.51 -15.69
C PHE A 317 16.40 -6.82 -16.82
N ASP A 318 15.72 -5.78 -17.36
CA ASP A 318 14.70 -5.92 -18.40
C ASP A 318 14.68 -4.69 -19.32
N ASN A 319 14.81 -4.91 -20.63
CA ASN A 319 14.80 -3.83 -21.61
C ASN A 319 13.42 -3.13 -21.72
N ASP A 320 12.31 -3.83 -21.53
CA ASP A 320 10.99 -3.22 -21.59
C ASP A 320 10.75 -2.31 -20.38
N LEU A 321 11.22 -2.71 -19.19
CA LEU A 321 11.24 -1.83 -18.02
C LEU A 321 12.07 -0.56 -18.32
N ALA A 322 13.30 -0.73 -18.81
CA ALA A 322 14.15 0.42 -19.12
C ALA A 322 13.54 1.33 -20.21
N ASN A 323 12.95 0.77 -21.25
CA ASN A 323 12.28 1.54 -22.30
C ASN A 323 11.03 2.29 -21.76
N MET A 324 10.26 1.66 -20.87
CA MET A 324 9.14 2.32 -20.19
C MET A 324 9.61 3.48 -19.30
N VAL A 325 10.71 3.27 -18.55
CA VAL A 325 11.32 4.33 -17.74
C VAL A 325 11.81 5.48 -18.63
N GLU A 326 12.49 5.19 -19.75
CA GLU A 326 12.94 6.21 -20.70
C GLU A 326 11.76 7.06 -21.22
N ARG A 327 10.64 6.40 -21.61
CA ARG A 327 9.41 7.08 -22.02
C ARG A 327 8.82 7.93 -20.89
N ALA A 328 8.81 7.43 -19.65
CA ALA A 328 8.26 8.18 -18.51
C ALA A 328 8.95 9.54 -18.32
N PHE A 329 10.27 9.59 -18.53
CA PHE A 329 11.03 10.84 -18.48
C PHE A 329 10.84 11.70 -19.72
N ASP A 330 10.80 11.10 -20.92
CA ASP A 330 10.79 11.85 -22.19
C ASP A 330 9.39 12.35 -22.58
N GLU A 331 8.35 11.62 -22.21
CA GLU A 331 6.94 11.92 -22.51
C GLU A 331 6.24 12.70 -21.38
N ALA A 332 6.99 13.31 -20.46
CA ALA A 332 6.46 14.11 -19.34
C ALA A 332 5.41 13.36 -18.49
N TRP A 333 5.74 12.13 -18.05
CA TRP A 333 4.86 11.39 -17.13
C TRP A 333 5.08 11.76 -15.67
N ILE A 334 6.22 12.41 -15.35
CA ILE A 334 6.67 12.61 -13.97
C ILE A 334 6.59 14.09 -13.58
N ASP A 335 5.97 14.37 -12.45
CA ASP A 335 6.01 15.65 -11.75
C ASP A 335 7.03 15.56 -10.61
N PHE A 336 8.19 16.22 -10.77
CA PHE A 336 9.37 15.96 -9.95
C PHE A 336 9.40 16.76 -8.64
N TYR A 337 9.39 18.09 -8.71
CA TYR A 337 9.84 18.92 -7.60
C TYR A 337 8.74 19.30 -6.61
N PRO A 338 9.09 19.42 -5.30
CA PRO A 338 8.16 19.97 -4.31
C PRO A 338 7.84 21.43 -4.61
N ARG A 339 6.59 21.82 -4.38
CA ARG A 339 6.13 23.22 -4.48
C ARG A 339 4.91 23.45 -3.60
N GLU A 340 4.61 24.71 -3.33
CA GLU A 340 3.42 25.07 -2.54
C GLU A 340 2.14 24.55 -3.19
N GLY A 341 1.31 23.90 -2.39
CA GLY A 341 0.04 23.31 -2.83
C GLY A 341 0.14 21.91 -3.44
N LYS A 342 1.34 21.38 -3.69
CA LYS A 342 1.53 19.99 -4.11
C LYS A 342 1.44 19.03 -2.91
N VAL A 343 0.78 17.87 -3.09
CA VAL A 343 0.73 16.85 -2.04
C VAL A 343 2.11 16.28 -1.75
N GLY A 344 2.33 15.89 -0.49
CA GLY A 344 3.56 15.21 -0.08
C GLY A 344 3.57 13.72 -0.48
N GLY A 345 4.73 13.09 -0.32
CA GLY A 345 4.93 11.69 -0.69
C GLY A 345 5.16 11.49 -2.19
N ALA A 346 4.85 10.29 -2.66
CA ALA A 346 4.92 9.89 -4.07
C ALA A 346 3.77 8.94 -4.40
N PHE A 347 3.40 8.85 -5.67
CA PHE A 347 2.49 7.83 -6.17
C PHE A 347 2.59 7.66 -7.69
N CYS A 348 2.14 6.51 -8.19
CA CYS A 348 1.93 6.24 -9.60
C CYS A 348 0.43 6.06 -9.90
N ALA A 349 -0.11 6.85 -10.83
CA ALA A 349 -1.47 6.74 -11.35
C ALA A 349 -1.47 6.20 -12.77
N ASN A 350 -2.35 5.22 -13.05
CA ASN A 350 -2.47 4.60 -14.35
C ASN A 350 -3.46 5.35 -15.24
N LEU A 351 -3.11 5.48 -16.50
CA LEU A 351 -3.95 5.97 -17.58
C LEU A 351 -4.10 4.84 -18.61
N ASP A 352 -4.80 3.77 -18.22
CA ASP A 352 -4.84 2.50 -18.95
C ASP A 352 -5.31 2.66 -20.39
N GLY A 353 -6.35 3.45 -20.62
CA GLY A 353 -6.86 3.76 -21.97
C GLY A 353 -5.85 4.47 -22.90
N HIS A 354 -4.79 5.04 -22.34
CA HIS A 354 -3.77 5.81 -23.06
C HIS A 354 -2.41 5.10 -23.10
N ASN A 355 -2.29 3.92 -22.49
CA ASN A 355 -1.02 3.22 -22.30
C ASN A 355 0.09 4.14 -21.73
N GLN A 356 -0.30 5.01 -20.80
CA GLN A 356 0.56 5.96 -20.09
C GLN A 356 0.30 5.91 -18.59
N ARG A 357 1.18 6.55 -17.81
CA ARG A 357 1.08 6.67 -16.35
C ARG A 357 1.45 8.09 -15.94
N ARG A 358 1.09 8.48 -14.71
CA ARG A 358 1.58 9.72 -14.11
C ARG A 358 2.18 9.41 -12.75
N VAL A 359 3.39 9.89 -12.57
CA VAL A 359 4.16 9.70 -11.34
C VAL A 359 4.34 11.05 -10.67
N LEU A 360 3.91 11.15 -9.42
CA LEU A 360 4.20 12.30 -8.58
C LEU A 360 5.33 11.95 -7.63
N THR A 361 6.33 12.84 -7.54
CA THR A 361 7.39 12.77 -6.52
C THR A 361 7.64 14.14 -5.92
N ASN A 362 8.42 14.20 -4.85
CA ASN A 362 8.92 15.43 -4.26
C ASN A 362 10.45 15.38 -4.24
N PHE A 363 11.05 15.30 -5.43
CA PHE A 363 12.46 15.08 -5.68
C PHE A 363 13.33 16.24 -5.16
N ASP A 364 14.26 15.97 -4.26
CA ASP A 364 15.24 16.92 -3.71
C ASP A 364 16.68 16.61 -4.13
N GLY A 365 16.87 15.52 -4.88
CA GLY A 365 18.14 15.07 -5.40
C GLY A 365 18.88 14.06 -4.51
N SER A 366 18.26 13.52 -3.47
CA SER A 366 18.83 12.47 -2.63
C SER A 366 18.87 11.11 -3.35
N PHE A 367 19.68 10.18 -2.87
CA PHE A 367 19.63 8.80 -3.36
C PHE A 367 18.28 8.13 -3.04
N SER A 368 17.67 8.51 -1.91
CA SER A 368 16.34 8.05 -1.54
C SER A 368 15.29 8.42 -2.59
N ASP A 369 15.42 9.57 -3.25
CA ASP A 369 14.50 9.96 -4.32
C ASP A 369 14.67 9.09 -5.58
N ILE A 370 15.89 8.60 -5.85
CA ILE A 370 16.11 7.63 -6.94
C ILE A 370 15.41 6.31 -6.60
N VAL A 371 15.47 5.86 -5.34
CA VAL A 371 14.76 4.66 -4.86
C VAL A 371 13.24 4.88 -4.96
N THR A 372 12.73 6.03 -4.56
CA THR A 372 11.31 6.41 -4.70
C THR A 372 10.88 6.41 -6.17
N LEU A 373 11.67 6.99 -7.07
CA LEU A 373 11.39 6.92 -8.52
C LEU A 373 11.36 5.47 -9.03
N ALA A 374 12.29 4.62 -8.57
CA ALA A 374 12.32 3.21 -8.94
C ALA A 374 11.07 2.47 -8.44
N HIS A 375 10.60 2.79 -7.23
CA HIS A 375 9.37 2.28 -6.64
C HIS A 375 8.15 2.63 -7.51
N GLU A 376 7.93 3.92 -7.76
CA GLU A 376 6.76 4.39 -8.52
C GLU A 376 6.79 3.87 -9.98
N LEU A 377 7.96 3.82 -10.58
CA LEU A 377 8.15 3.21 -11.90
C LEU A 377 7.99 1.68 -11.87
N GLY A 378 8.13 1.04 -10.71
CA GLY A 378 7.76 -0.35 -10.50
C GLY A 378 6.25 -0.57 -10.60
N HIS A 379 5.43 0.29 -10.01
CA HIS A 379 3.99 0.28 -10.23
C HIS A 379 3.64 0.50 -11.71
N ALA A 380 4.30 1.44 -12.36
CA ALA A 380 4.14 1.66 -13.80
C ALA A 380 4.46 0.41 -14.63
N PHE A 381 5.51 -0.33 -14.26
CA PHE A 381 5.90 -1.58 -14.90
C PHE A 381 4.91 -2.72 -14.62
N HIS A 382 4.39 -2.82 -13.40
CA HIS A 382 3.31 -3.78 -13.08
C HIS A 382 2.13 -3.57 -14.02
N ASN A 383 1.67 -2.34 -14.15
CA ASN A 383 0.56 -1.98 -15.01
C ASN A 383 0.86 -2.17 -16.52
N LEU A 384 2.11 -1.97 -16.94
CA LEU A 384 2.51 -2.31 -18.30
C LEU A 384 2.34 -3.81 -18.57
N ASN A 385 2.64 -4.66 -17.59
CA ASN A 385 2.52 -6.11 -17.75
C ASN A 385 1.06 -6.60 -17.77
N ILE A 386 0.14 -5.93 -17.06
CA ILE A 386 -1.29 -6.30 -17.06
C ILE A 386 -2.10 -5.65 -18.19
N ALA A 387 -1.54 -4.70 -18.93
CA ALA A 387 -2.22 -3.96 -19.99
C ALA A 387 -2.75 -4.83 -21.15
N GLY A 388 -2.37 -6.11 -21.21
CA GLY A 388 -2.92 -7.09 -22.17
C GLY A 388 -4.30 -7.64 -21.79
N HIS A 389 -4.76 -7.44 -20.56
CA HIS A 389 -6.09 -7.82 -20.11
C HIS A 389 -7.17 -6.84 -20.60
N ARG A 390 -8.41 -7.29 -20.58
CA ARG A 390 -9.56 -6.43 -20.83
C ARG A 390 -9.79 -5.47 -19.64
N PRO A 391 -10.45 -4.32 -19.83
CA PRO A 391 -10.50 -3.22 -18.85
C PRO A 391 -10.92 -3.59 -17.42
N LEU A 392 -11.86 -4.54 -17.21
CA LEU A 392 -12.30 -4.89 -15.87
C LEU A 392 -11.33 -5.84 -15.12
N ASN A 393 -10.29 -6.34 -15.81
CA ASN A 393 -9.20 -7.15 -15.23
C ASN A 393 -7.92 -6.29 -15.03
N ASN A 394 -8.04 -5.08 -14.50
CA ASN A 394 -6.91 -4.18 -14.25
C ASN A 394 -6.65 -3.94 -12.76
N ASP A 395 -7.41 -4.59 -11.86
CA ASP A 395 -7.26 -4.47 -10.42
C ASP A 395 -6.74 -5.78 -9.81
N TYR A 396 -5.81 -5.66 -8.89
CA TYR A 396 -5.18 -6.79 -8.19
C TYR A 396 -5.25 -6.61 -6.68
N SER A 397 -5.13 -7.72 -5.95
CA SER A 397 -5.25 -7.70 -4.50
C SER A 397 -4.10 -6.97 -3.82
N MET A 398 -4.39 -6.37 -2.66
CA MET A 398 -3.44 -5.54 -1.92
C MET A 398 -2.11 -6.22 -1.56
N PRO A 399 -2.04 -7.52 -1.18
CA PRO A 399 -0.75 -8.17 -0.90
C PRO A 399 0.23 -8.15 -2.07
N VAL A 400 -0.25 -8.22 -3.31
CA VAL A 400 0.61 -8.23 -4.50
C VAL A 400 0.83 -6.85 -5.11
N ALA A 401 0.18 -5.81 -4.57
CA ALA A 401 0.26 -4.45 -5.12
C ALA A 401 1.70 -3.90 -5.14
N GLU A 402 2.48 -4.20 -4.10
CA GLU A 402 3.85 -3.73 -3.94
C GLU A 402 4.91 -4.69 -4.54
N THR A 403 4.49 -5.71 -5.29
CA THR A 403 5.43 -6.71 -5.82
C THR A 403 6.47 -6.10 -6.76
N ALA A 404 6.05 -5.28 -7.71
CA ALA A 404 6.95 -4.71 -8.70
C ALA A 404 7.68 -3.46 -8.19
N SER A 405 7.03 -2.64 -7.37
CA SER A 405 7.62 -1.45 -6.77
C SER A 405 8.78 -1.83 -5.84
N THR A 406 8.53 -2.72 -4.88
CA THR A 406 9.57 -3.19 -3.95
C THR A 406 10.62 -4.08 -4.62
N PHE A 407 10.28 -4.81 -5.69
CA PHE A 407 11.28 -5.51 -6.50
C PHE A 407 12.27 -4.54 -7.13
N ASN A 408 11.79 -3.45 -7.72
CA ASN A 408 12.65 -2.41 -8.30
C ASN A 408 13.53 -1.74 -7.25
N GLU A 409 13.02 -1.49 -6.04
CA GLU A 409 13.85 -1.00 -4.92
C GLU A 409 15.00 -1.96 -4.61
N ASN A 410 14.71 -3.27 -4.53
CA ASN A 410 15.74 -4.27 -4.30
C ASN A 410 16.81 -4.26 -5.41
N VAL A 411 16.40 -4.14 -6.67
CA VAL A 411 17.34 -4.06 -7.82
C VAL A 411 18.24 -2.83 -7.69
N ILE A 412 17.68 -1.66 -7.44
CA ILE A 412 18.42 -0.39 -7.34
C ILE A 412 19.32 -0.37 -6.10
N MET A 413 18.79 -0.76 -4.94
CA MET A 413 19.53 -0.70 -3.67
C MET A 413 20.71 -1.67 -3.66
N ASN A 414 20.53 -2.92 -4.13
CA ASN A 414 21.62 -3.87 -4.16
C ASN A 414 22.70 -3.47 -5.19
N ALA A 415 22.30 -2.94 -6.35
CA ALA A 415 23.25 -2.40 -7.33
C ALA A 415 24.05 -1.21 -6.76
N ALA A 416 23.43 -0.36 -5.96
CA ALA A 416 24.11 0.75 -5.29
C ALA A 416 25.11 0.26 -4.23
N ILE A 417 24.71 -0.71 -3.40
CA ILE A 417 25.59 -1.31 -2.38
C ILE A 417 26.83 -1.96 -3.02
N GLU A 418 26.65 -2.64 -4.17
CA GLU A 418 27.76 -3.24 -4.91
C GLU A 418 28.69 -2.20 -5.56
N ALA A 419 28.12 -1.09 -6.03
CA ALA A 419 28.85 -0.02 -6.72
C ALA A 419 29.46 1.03 -5.77
N ALA A 420 29.21 0.95 -4.47
CA ALA A 420 29.72 1.91 -3.48
C ALA A 420 31.24 1.96 -3.49
N GLU A 421 31.79 3.17 -3.61
CA GLU A 421 33.25 3.39 -3.76
C GLU A 421 33.96 3.50 -2.41
N THR A 422 33.25 3.85 -1.34
CA THR A 422 33.79 3.99 0.02
C THR A 422 33.05 3.12 1.03
N ASP A 423 33.74 2.79 2.14
CA ASP A 423 33.11 2.05 3.25
C ASP A 423 31.99 2.86 3.90
N GLU A 424 32.10 4.19 3.98
CA GLU A 424 31.12 5.10 4.53
C GLU A 424 29.84 5.11 3.67
N GLU A 425 29.98 5.21 2.34
CA GLU A 425 28.86 5.13 1.42
C GLU A 425 28.18 3.77 1.50
N LYS A 426 28.95 2.70 1.53
CA LYS A 426 28.43 1.34 1.64
C LYS A 426 27.70 1.11 2.95
N LEU A 427 28.23 1.62 4.06
CA LEU A 427 27.59 1.55 5.37
C LEU A 427 26.24 2.28 5.36
N PHE A 428 26.19 3.49 4.81
CA PHE A 428 24.97 4.28 4.68
C PHE A 428 23.89 3.53 3.90
N LEU A 429 24.22 2.96 2.74
CA LEU A 429 23.27 2.25 1.88
C LEU A 429 22.75 0.97 2.55
N ILE A 430 23.63 0.19 3.19
CA ILE A 430 23.24 -1.03 3.91
C ILE A 430 22.36 -0.66 5.12
N GLU A 431 22.71 0.38 5.84
CA GLU A 431 21.95 0.84 7.01
C GLU A 431 20.54 1.28 6.59
N SER A 432 20.42 2.08 5.53
CA SER A 432 19.12 2.49 4.99
C SER A 432 18.25 1.27 4.65
N GLN A 433 18.79 0.30 3.92
CA GLN A 433 18.07 -0.93 3.59
C GLN A 433 17.64 -1.74 4.82
N LEU A 434 18.51 -1.87 5.82
CA LEU A 434 18.21 -2.61 7.05
C LEU A 434 17.20 -1.86 7.94
N GLN A 435 17.25 -0.54 7.97
CA GLN A 435 16.27 0.28 8.69
C GLN A 435 14.88 0.10 8.09
N ASP A 436 14.73 0.19 6.77
CA ASP A 436 13.46 -0.01 6.07
C ASP A 436 12.95 -1.44 6.26
N ALA A 437 13.83 -2.43 6.10
CA ALA A 437 13.49 -3.82 6.35
C ALA A 437 13.07 -4.07 7.81
N ALA A 438 13.71 -3.48 8.80
CA ALA A 438 13.33 -3.60 10.21
C ALA A 438 11.94 -2.98 10.49
N GLN A 439 11.56 -1.88 9.80
CA GLN A 439 10.20 -1.33 9.86
C GLN A 439 9.18 -2.33 9.29
N ILE A 440 9.46 -2.93 8.15
CA ILE A 440 8.56 -3.94 7.55
C ILE A 440 8.48 -5.19 8.44
N MET A 441 9.58 -5.65 9.02
CA MET A 441 9.60 -6.91 9.77
C MET A 441 9.18 -6.74 11.23
N CYS A 442 9.81 -5.84 11.98
CA CYS A 442 9.53 -5.69 13.41
C CYS A 442 8.27 -4.85 13.68
N ASP A 443 8.12 -3.67 13.04
CA ASP A 443 6.98 -2.79 13.32
C ASP A 443 5.68 -3.39 12.78
N ILE A 444 5.67 -3.90 11.54
CA ILE A 444 4.48 -4.55 10.99
C ILE A 444 4.08 -5.79 11.79
N TYR A 445 5.06 -6.60 12.24
CA TYR A 445 4.76 -7.75 13.08
C TYR A 445 4.16 -7.33 14.43
N SER A 446 4.70 -6.29 15.06
CA SER A 446 4.11 -5.74 16.28
C SER A 446 2.68 -5.23 16.07
N ARG A 447 2.41 -4.58 14.93
CA ARG A 447 1.07 -4.13 14.58
C ARG A 447 0.09 -5.28 14.37
N TYR A 448 0.53 -6.35 13.72
CA TYR A 448 -0.29 -7.54 13.54
C TYR A 448 -0.65 -8.18 14.89
N LEU A 449 0.33 -8.33 15.78
CA LEU A 449 0.12 -8.87 17.13
C LEU A 449 -0.84 -7.99 17.95
N PHE A 450 -0.63 -6.68 17.92
CA PHE A 450 -1.49 -5.73 18.62
C PHE A 450 -2.92 -5.82 18.10
N GLU A 451 -3.14 -5.74 16.79
CA GLU A 451 -4.49 -5.73 16.20
C GLU A 451 -5.21 -7.07 16.44
N THR A 452 -4.47 -8.19 16.41
CA THR A 452 -5.01 -9.50 16.80
C THR A 452 -5.50 -9.46 18.24
N SER A 453 -4.66 -9.00 19.17
CA SER A 453 -5.03 -8.89 20.59
C SER A 453 -6.21 -7.92 20.82
N VAL A 454 -6.28 -6.83 20.04
CA VAL A 454 -7.41 -5.91 20.10
C VAL A 454 -8.71 -6.61 19.71
N PHE A 455 -8.76 -7.34 18.60
CA PHE A 455 -9.98 -8.05 18.18
C PHE A 455 -10.39 -9.14 19.18
N GLU A 456 -9.44 -9.94 19.69
CA GLU A 456 -9.69 -10.99 20.67
C GLU A 456 -10.27 -10.45 21.99
N ASN A 457 -9.79 -9.30 22.47
CA ASN A 457 -10.30 -8.68 23.68
C ASN A 457 -11.62 -7.92 23.43
N ARG A 458 -11.73 -7.20 22.30
CA ARG A 458 -12.86 -6.30 22.01
C ARG A 458 -14.17 -7.03 21.79
N GLU A 459 -14.14 -8.27 21.44
CA GLU A 459 -15.36 -9.08 21.29
C GLU A 459 -16.19 -9.10 22.58
N ASN A 460 -15.55 -9.10 23.75
CA ASN A 460 -16.18 -9.25 25.04
C ASN A 460 -16.13 -7.97 25.90
N ASP A 461 -15.04 -7.20 25.81
CA ASP A 461 -14.77 -6.10 26.73
C ASP A 461 -14.41 -4.79 26.02
N PHE A 462 -14.74 -3.68 26.66
CA PHE A 462 -14.19 -2.37 26.30
C PHE A 462 -12.76 -2.25 26.82
N MET A 463 -11.83 -1.80 26.00
CA MET A 463 -10.43 -1.61 26.37
C MET A 463 -10.13 -0.15 26.68
N PRO A 464 -9.90 0.25 27.93
CA PRO A 464 -9.42 1.59 28.25
C PRO A 464 -8.02 1.82 27.69
N ALA A 465 -7.60 3.08 27.59
CA ALA A 465 -6.32 3.46 27.02
C ALA A 465 -5.12 2.75 27.67
N ASP A 466 -5.13 2.55 28.98
CA ASP A 466 -4.06 1.81 29.69
C ASP A 466 -3.94 0.38 29.18
N ARG A 467 -5.07 -0.31 28.98
CA ARG A 467 -5.06 -1.67 28.42
C ARG A 467 -4.54 -1.71 26.99
N LEU A 468 -4.89 -0.73 26.17
CA LEU A 468 -4.36 -0.61 24.80
C LEU A 468 -2.84 -0.35 24.80
N CYS A 469 -2.36 0.46 25.73
CA CYS A 469 -0.92 0.66 25.92
C CYS A 469 -0.20 -0.63 26.33
N GLU A 470 -0.75 -1.41 27.27
CA GLU A 470 -0.19 -2.71 27.66
C GLU A 470 -0.08 -3.66 26.48
N LEU A 471 -1.17 -3.83 25.70
CA LEU A 471 -1.19 -4.68 24.51
C LEU A 471 -0.16 -4.24 23.46
N MET A 472 -0.01 -2.93 23.26
CA MET A 472 0.99 -2.39 22.33
C MET A 472 2.43 -2.65 22.83
N LEU A 473 2.70 -2.45 24.11
CA LEU A 473 4.01 -2.74 24.69
C LEU A 473 4.36 -4.23 24.62
N ASP A 474 3.39 -5.12 24.86
CA ASP A 474 3.59 -6.57 24.75
C ASP A 474 3.89 -6.98 23.30
N ALA A 475 3.17 -6.42 22.33
CA ALA A 475 3.42 -6.63 20.90
C ALA A 475 4.84 -6.16 20.51
N GLN A 476 5.28 -4.99 20.98
CA GLN A 476 6.62 -4.48 20.74
C GLN A 476 7.69 -5.34 21.40
N ARG A 477 7.51 -5.75 22.65
CA ARG A 477 8.45 -6.66 23.34
C ARG A 477 8.65 -7.95 22.57
N ARG A 478 7.55 -8.52 22.06
CA ARG A 478 7.62 -9.74 21.25
C ARG A 478 8.28 -9.51 19.89
N ALA A 479 7.97 -8.43 19.20
CA ALA A 479 8.53 -8.15 17.88
C ALA A 479 10.02 -7.75 17.93
N TYR A 480 10.35 -6.80 18.76
CA TYR A 480 11.69 -6.21 18.82
C TYR A 480 12.66 -6.92 19.78
N GLY A 481 12.14 -7.65 20.78
CA GLY A 481 12.95 -8.37 21.74
C GLY A 481 14.04 -7.49 22.37
N ASN A 482 15.27 -7.98 22.38
CA ASN A 482 16.44 -7.25 22.86
C ASN A 482 17.06 -6.28 21.82
N GLY A 483 16.41 -6.07 20.70
CA GLY A 483 16.82 -5.05 19.71
C GLY A 483 16.56 -3.63 20.19
N LEU A 484 15.44 -3.42 20.92
CA LEU A 484 15.12 -2.14 21.56
C LEU A 484 15.44 -2.14 23.06
N ASP A 485 15.72 -0.94 23.57
CA ASP A 485 15.80 -0.69 25.00
C ASP A 485 14.38 -0.78 25.63
N PRO A 486 14.13 -1.73 26.55
CA PRO A 486 12.80 -1.94 27.13
C PRO A 486 12.25 -0.75 27.91
N GLU A 487 13.11 0.18 28.37
CA GLU A 487 12.71 1.38 29.10
C GLU A 487 12.17 2.49 28.21
N THR A 488 12.35 2.37 26.89
CA THR A 488 12.00 3.42 25.92
C THR A 488 11.02 2.96 24.85
N LEU A 489 10.29 1.86 25.09
CA LEU A 489 9.23 1.41 24.20
C LEU A 489 8.13 2.47 24.07
N HIS A 490 7.39 2.45 22.95
CA HIS A 490 6.41 3.50 22.64
C HIS A 490 4.97 3.03 22.91
N PRO A 491 4.37 3.34 24.05
CA PRO A 491 3.05 2.83 24.45
C PRO A 491 1.91 3.30 23.54
N TYR A 492 2.07 4.43 22.84
CA TYR A 492 1.03 5.08 22.04
C TYR A 492 1.11 4.80 20.54
N MET A 493 1.90 3.81 20.08
CA MET A 493 1.95 3.49 18.64
C MET A 493 0.59 3.08 18.07
N TRP A 494 -0.31 2.57 18.89
CA TRP A 494 -1.68 2.30 18.50
C TRP A 494 -2.47 3.58 18.15
N LEU A 495 -2.15 4.69 18.80
CA LEU A 495 -2.86 5.96 18.65
C LEU A 495 -2.45 6.71 17.38
N CYS A 496 -1.17 6.67 17.02
CA CYS A 496 -0.65 7.44 15.88
C CYS A 496 -0.86 6.78 14.51
N LYS A 497 -1.22 5.48 14.48
CA LYS A 497 -1.35 4.74 13.21
C LYS A 497 -2.79 4.76 12.70
N GLY A 498 -3.07 5.66 11.76
CA GLY A 498 -4.39 5.84 11.17
C GLY A 498 -5.04 4.57 10.62
N HIS A 499 -4.24 3.57 10.22
CA HIS A 499 -4.73 2.27 9.71
C HIS A 499 -5.68 1.54 10.67
N TYR A 500 -5.51 1.70 12.00
CA TYR A 500 -6.42 1.07 12.97
C TYR A 500 -7.82 1.71 13.02
N TYR A 501 -7.95 2.96 12.54
CA TYR A 501 -9.16 3.79 12.66
C TYR A 501 -9.97 3.80 11.36
N SER A 502 -10.05 2.66 10.71
CA SER A 502 -10.91 2.42 9.55
C SER A 502 -11.60 1.07 9.67
N THR A 503 -12.57 0.82 8.81
CA THR A 503 -13.21 -0.50 8.69
C THR A 503 -12.32 -1.52 7.96
N LEU A 504 -11.22 -1.08 7.36
CA LEU A 504 -10.21 -1.93 6.75
C LEU A 504 -9.30 -2.49 7.87
N SER A 505 -9.49 -3.77 8.20
CA SER A 505 -8.75 -4.43 9.28
C SER A 505 -7.49 -5.10 8.78
N PHE A 506 -6.51 -5.26 9.69
CA PHE A 506 -5.21 -5.89 9.40
C PHE A 506 -4.48 -5.27 8.21
N TYR A 507 -4.65 -3.97 8.00
CA TYR A 507 -3.90 -3.21 6.99
C TYR A 507 -2.45 -3.01 7.46
N ASN A 508 -1.79 -4.11 7.72
CA ASN A 508 -0.42 -4.23 8.21
C ASN A 508 0.31 -5.39 7.51
N PHE A 509 -0.19 -6.64 7.59
CA PHE A 509 0.48 -7.78 6.98
C PHE A 509 0.69 -7.67 5.45
N PRO A 510 -0.11 -6.95 4.65
CA PRO A 510 0.18 -6.76 3.24
C PRO A 510 1.54 -6.09 2.97
N TYR A 511 2.01 -5.21 3.87
CA TYR A 511 3.35 -4.63 3.77
C TYR A 511 4.45 -5.66 4.00
N ALA A 512 4.30 -6.52 5.01
CA ALA A 512 5.25 -7.60 5.26
C ALA A 512 5.22 -8.63 4.12
N PHE A 513 4.02 -8.96 3.62
CA PHE A 513 3.86 -9.82 2.46
C PHE A 513 4.58 -9.24 1.23
N GLY A 514 4.26 -8.00 0.84
CA GLY A 514 4.85 -7.35 -0.33
C GLY A 514 6.38 -7.26 -0.25
N GLY A 515 6.91 -6.82 0.90
CA GLY A 515 8.35 -6.71 1.13
C GLY A 515 9.08 -8.06 1.03
N LEU A 516 8.57 -9.12 1.70
CA LEU A 516 9.21 -10.45 1.67
C LEU A 516 8.96 -11.19 0.35
N PHE A 517 7.80 -11.01 -0.27
CA PHE A 517 7.51 -11.61 -1.58
C PHE A 517 8.43 -11.02 -2.66
N ALA A 518 8.52 -9.70 -2.75
CA ALA A 518 9.43 -9.03 -3.67
C ALA A 518 10.90 -9.40 -3.42
N ARG A 519 11.31 -9.50 -2.14
CA ARG A 519 12.66 -9.94 -1.77
C ARG A 519 12.92 -11.38 -2.21
N GLY A 520 11.99 -12.29 -1.99
CA GLY A 520 12.10 -13.69 -2.44
C GLY A 520 12.15 -13.84 -3.95
N LEU A 521 11.39 -13.02 -4.68
CA LEU A 521 11.46 -12.96 -6.15
C LEU A 521 12.81 -12.41 -6.61
N TYR A 522 13.34 -11.39 -5.93
CA TYR A 522 14.67 -10.86 -6.22
C TYR A 522 15.78 -11.90 -5.99
N GLU A 523 15.74 -12.64 -4.88
CA GLU A 523 16.68 -13.75 -4.63
C GLU A 523 16.60 -14.83 -5.72
N LYS A 524 15.38 -15.11 -6.20
CA LYS A 524 15.19 -16.05 -7.32
C LYS A 524 15.78 -15.51 -8.62
N TYR A 525 15.63 -14.21 -8.90
CA TYR A 525 16.31 -13.55 -10.02
C TYR A 525 17.83 -13.65 -9.89
N MET A 526 18.40 -13.44 -8.72
CA MET A 526 19.85 -13.56 -8.50
C MET A 526 20.38 -14.98 -8.76
N GLN A 527 19.55 -16.00 -8.53
CA GLN A 527 19.89 -17.41 -8.78
C GLN A 527 19.73 -17.81 -10.25
N GLU A 528 18.67 -17.36 -10.91
CA GLU A 528 18.29 -17.80 -12.26
C GLU A 528 18.70 -16.81 -13.37
N GLY A 529 19.06 -15.59 -12.99
CA GLY A 529 19.47 -14.54 -13.92
C GLY A 529 18.37 -14.16 -14.92
N ALA A 530 18.76 -13.86 -16.15
CA ALA A 530 17.86 -13.42 -17.21
C ALA A 530 16.74 -14.43 -17.55
N ALA A 531 16.90 -15.71 -17.22
CA ALA A 531 15.86 -16.72 -17.44
C ALA A 531 14.62 -16.50 -16.55
N PHE A 532 14.78 -15.84 -15.41
CA PHE A 532 13.66 -15.51 -14.52
C PHE A 532 12.79 -14.36 -15.04
N VAL A 533 13.32 -13.42 -15.81
CA VAL A 533 12.59 -12.22 -16.25
C VAL A 533 11.26 -12.52 -16.96
N PRO A 534 11.20 -13.44 -17.94
CA PRO A 534 9.91 -13.81 -18.54
C PRO A 534 8.92 -14.45 -17.57
N VAL A 535 9.41 -15.18 -16.56
CA VAL A 535 8.57 -15.80 -15.51
C VAL A 535 8.00 -14.71 -14.60
N TYR A 536 8.83 -13.76 -14.19
CA TYR A 536 8.41 -12.61 -13.39
C TYR A 536 7.33 -11.78 -14.11
N ARG A 537 7.49 -11.50 -15.39
CA ARG A 537 6.48 -10.79 -16.19
C ARG A 537 5.16 -11.55 -16.27
N LYS A 538 5.20 -12.88 -16.44
CA LYS A 538 4.00 -13.72 -16.40
C LYS A 538 3.31 -13.70 -15.03
N LEU A 539 4.10 -13.66 -13.94
CA LEU A 539 3.59 -13.52 -12.59
C LEU A 539 2.84 -12.19 -12.44
N LEU A 540 3.43 -11.07 -12.86
CA LEU A 540 2.78 -9.77 -12.83
C LEU A 540 1.48 -9.78 -13.67
N TYR A 541 1.53 -10.36 -14.87
CA TYR A 541 0.34 -10.50 -15.74
C TYR A 541 -0.80 -11.25 -15.06
N ALA A 542 -0.52 -12.24 -14.22
CA ALA A 542 -1.53 -13.06 -13.57
C ALA A 542 -2.23 -12.38 -12.36
N THR A 543 -1.67 -11.31 -11.81
CA THR A 543 -2.16 -10.69 -10.57
C THR A 543 -3.63 -10.27 -10.57
N PRO A 544 -4.23 -9.77 -11.68
CA PRO A 544 -5.63 -9.37 -11.70
C PRO A 544 -6.62 -10.54 -11.73
N VAL A 545 -6.19 -11.68 -12.27
CA VAL A 545 -7.08 -12.81 -12.63
C VAL A 545 -6.81 -14.07 -11.82
N CYS A 546 -6.03 -13.97 -10.74
CA CYS A 546 -5.66 -15.09 -9.88
C CYS A 546 -5.77 -14.74 -8.40
N THR A 547 -5.80 -15.78 -7.55
CA THR A 547 -5.51 -15.65 -6.12
C THR A 547 -4.03 -15.32 -5.91
N VAL A 548 -3.67 -14.87 -4.72
CA VAL A 548 -2.27 -14.58 -4.36
C VAL A 548 -1.40 -15.82 -4.52
N GLU A 549 -1.90 -16.98 -4.10
CA GLU A 549 -1.20 -18.27 -4.22
C GLU A 549 -1.01 -18.70 -5.67
N ASP A 550 -2.06 -18.55 -6.50
CA ASP A 550 -1.98 -18.96 -7.91
C ASP A 550 -1.06 -18.03 -8.70
N THR A 551 -1.05 -16.75 -8.37
CA THR A 551 -0.06 -15.78 -8.89
C THR A 551 1.37 -16.25 -8.62
N ALA A 552 1.69 -16.64 -7.38
CA ALA A 552 3.03 -17.10 -7.01
C ALA A 552 3.41 -18.44 -7.67
N LYS A 553 2.44 -19.34 -7.89
CA LYS A 553 2.65 -20.61 -8.60
C LYS A 553 3.15 -20.43 -10.02
N VAL A 554 2.87 -19.29 -10.68
CA VAL A 554 3.41 -18.96 -12.01
C VAL A 554 4.95 -18.98 -11.99
N ALA A 555 5.55 -18.55 -10.86
CA ALA A 555 6.99 -18.60 -10.64
C ALA A 555 7.47 -19.88 -9.94
N GLY A 556 6.61 -20.91 -9.81
CA GLY A 556 6.93 -22.16 -9.12
C GLY A 556 7.05 -21.99 -7.60
N ILE A 557 6.42 -20.98 -7.02
CA ILE A 557 6.47 -20.66 -5.59
C ILE A 557 5.20 -21.16 -4.90
N ASP A 558 5.36 -21.92 -3.82
CA ASP A 558 4.29 -22.28 -2.89
C ASP A 558 4.35 -21.39 -1.66
N LEU A 559 3.45 -20.42 -1.58
CA LEU A 559 3.38 -19.44 -0.47
C LEU A 559 2.88 -20.07 0.84
N THR A 560 2.26 -21.25 0.80
CA THR A 560 1.86 -21.97 2.01
C THR A 560 3.05 -22.69 2.66
N ASN A 561 4.17 -22.78 1.95
CA ASN A 561 5.41 -23.34 2.46
C ASN A 561 6.26 -22.24 3.12
N LYS A 562 6.47 -22.35 4.42
CA LYS A 562 7.27 -21.42 5.22
C LYS A 562 8.68 -21.18 4.64
N LYS A 563 9.25 -22.19 3.93
CA LYS A 563 10.62 -22.13 3.41
C LYS A 563 10.88 -20.96 2.45
N PHE A 564 9.89 -20.57 1.67
CA PHE A 564 10.02 -19.40 0.79
C PHE A 564 10.23 -18.13 1.62
N TRP A 565 9.40 -17.92 2.64
CA TRP A 565 9.47 -16.77 3.53
C TRP A 565 10.75 -16.76 4.38
N GLU A 566 11.18 -17.92 4.89
CA GLU A 566 12.45 -18.07 5.59
C GLU A 566 13.64 -17.63 4.72
N ASN A 567 13.69 -18.09 3.47
CA ASN A 567 14.77 -17.72 2.55
C ASN A 567 14.80 -16.19 2.31
N SER A 568 13.64 -15.57 2.15
CA SER A 568 13.52 -14.11 2.01
C SER A 568 14.06 -13.38 3.25
N MET A 569 13.71 -13.83 4.46
CA MET A 569 14.22 -13.27 5.72
C MET A 569 15.75 -13.47 5.85
N LEU A 570 16.23 -14.69 5.55
CA LEU A 570 17.65 -15.05 5.69
C LEU A 570 18.57 -14.29 4.74
N SER A 571 18.05 -13.80 3.62
CA SER A 571 18.82 -13.01 2.65
C SER A 571 19.37 -11.70 3.23
N TYR A 572 18.74 -11.17 4.31
CA TYR A 572 19.22 -9.97 5.00
C TYR A 572 20.44 -10.22 5.93
N ARG A 573 20.76 -11.49 6.25
CA ARG A 573 21.90 -11.80 7.16
C ARG A 573 23.22 -11.23 6.66
N HIS A 574 23.47 -11.37 5.36
CA HIS A 574 24.71 -10.85 4.78
C HIS A 574 24.85 -9.34 5.00
N ASN A 575 23.76 -8.59 4.85
CA ASN A 575 23.77 -7.13 5.05
C ASN A 575 24.00 -6.76 6.53
N VAL A 576 23.45 -7.55 7.47
CA VAL A 576 23.73 -7.35 8.90
C VAL A 576 25.18 -7.66 9.25
N ASP A 577 25.77 -8.74 8.68
CA ASP A 577 27.18 -9.08 8.88
C ASP A 577 28.10 -7.99 8.31
N GLU A 578 27.76 -7.46 7.15
CA GLU A 578 28.54 -6.39 6.51
C GLU A 578 28.38 -5.05 7.25
N PHE A 579 27.17 -4.75 7.76
CA PHE A 579 26.93 -3.61 8.65
C PHE A 579 27.82 -3.68 9.90
N GLU A 580 27.86 -4.84 10.56
CA GLU A 580 28.73 -5.06 11.73
C GLU A 580 30.21 -4.86 11.41
N ARG A 581 30.67 -5.42 10.28
CA ARG A 581 32.07 -5.31 9.83
C ARG A 581 32.47 -3.86 9.55
N LEU A 582 31.64 -3.14 8.80
CA LEU A 582 31.89 -1.75 8.44
C LEU A 582 31.83 -0.82 9.63
N SER A 583 30.81 -0.98 10.50
CA SER A 583 30.67 -0.18 11.73
C SER A 583 31.89 -0.32 12.65
N LYS A 584 32.41 -1.55 12.83
CA LYS A 584 33.63 -1.79 13.62
C LYS A 584 34.89 -1.21 12.99
N LYS A 585 34.95 -1.12 11.66
CA LYS A 585 36.09 -0.54 10.95
C LYS A 585 36.13 0.98 11.04
N LEU A 586 34.98 1.63 10.91
CA LEU A 586 34.85 3.08 10.87
C LEU A 586 34.84 3.74 12.26
N ASN A 587 34.52 2.99 13.31
CA ASN A 587 34.56 3.47 14.71
C ASN A 587 35.90 3.22 15.41
N LYS A 588 36.92 2.78 14.69
CA LYS A 588 38.29 2.68 15.17
C LYS A 588 39.10 3.92 14.80
#